data_e7e7c249679ad33c6decba5b5082aded
#
_entry.id   e7e7c249679ad33c6decba5b5082aded
#
_cell.length_a   1.000
_cell.length_b   1.000
_cell.length_c   1.000
_cell.angle_alpha   90.00
_cell.angle_beta   90.00
_cell.angle_gamma   90.00
#
_symmetry.space_group_name_H-M   'P 1'
#
loop_
_entity.id
_entity.type
_entity.pdbx_description
1 polymer ?
#
loop_
_entity_poly.entity_id
_entity_poly.type
_entity_poly.pdbx_seq_one_letter_code
_entity_poly.pdbx_strand_id
1 'polypeptide(L)'
;MRSVNGVKGVDAFLADLRFDLAHPPMTVHRLDRDTTGCLILARTREAQRTLAGYFQDRARFARGGSDPSNPTNAREEPESLGAVRRVYWALVSATSTLASRGTIDAPLVTTHAGVTLKPGAGAKPAATDYEVISRASPEISTAAGRVPALLALEPRTGRKHQLRVHCAGPLDAAIVGDYKYGYRDVSRTGGIADDWRRLLRDVDERTRRLEGRAGSSDSASEVRGPGVPLHLHARRVEFAHPSSGGRVRVVAPLPSHMSLACEALGLALDGDDGGA
;
A
#
# COMPACT_ATOMS: atom_id res chain seq x y z
N MET A 1 -2.91 -1.68 -15.36
CA MET A 1 -3.23 -2.97 -14.70
C MET A 1 -3.99 -3.78 -15.74
N ARG A 2 -3.28 -4.68 -16.39
CA ARG A 2 -3.82 -5.49 -17.49
C ARG A 2 -4.44 -6.77 -16.95
N SER A 3 -5.50 -7.24 -17.61
CA SER A 3 -6.10 -8.55 -17.36
C SER A 3 -5.02 -9.65 -17.56
N VAL A 4 -4.91 -10.58 -16.63
CA VAL A 4 -3.93 -11.66 -16.68
C VAL A 4 -4.61 -12.96 -16.22
N ASN A 5 -4.44 -14.04 -16.96
CA ASN A 5 -4.96 -15.37 -16.62
C ASN A 5 -6.47 -15.39 -16.30
N GLY A 6 -7.27 -14.70 -17.13
CA GLY A 6 -8.73 -14.68 -16.96
C GLY A 6 -9.26 -13.71 -15.87
N VAL A 7 -8.39 -13.14 -15.04
CA VAL A 7 -8.78 -12.12 -14.05
C VAL A 7 -8.83 -10.76 -14.74
N LYS A 8 -10.00 -10.12 -14.70
CA LYS A 8 -10.19 -8.77 -15.26
C LYS A 8 -9.40 -7.73 -14.45
N GLY A 9 -8.48 -7.02 -15.11
CA GLY A 9 -7.84 -5.84 -14.54
C GLY A 9 -8.68 -4.58 -14.75
N VAL A 10 -8.23 -3.45 -14.21
CA VAL A 10 -8.90 -2.14 -14.39
C VAL A 10 -9.11 -1.80 -15.89
N ASP A 11 -8.19 -2.24 -16.75
CA ASP A 11 -8.29 -2.07 -18.21
C ASP A 11 -9.60 -2.62 -18.81
N ALA A 12 -10.18 -3.67 -18.23
CA ALA A 12 -11.44 -4.24 -18.68
C ALA A 12 -12.66 -3.34 -18.39
N PHE A 13 -12.52 -2.40 -17.46
CA PHE A 13 -13.60 -1.50 -17.02
C PHE A 13 -13.43 -0.06 -17.50
N LEU A 14 -12.31 0.27 -18.16
CA LEU A 14 -12.07 1.64 -18.61
C LEU A 14 -13.10 2.12 -19.64
N ALA A 15 -13.66 1.22 -20.45
CA ALA A 15 -14.71 1.55 -21.40
C ALA A 15 -16.00 2.01 -20.69
N ASP A 16 -16.35 1.35 -19.59
CA ASP A 16 -17.54 1.68 -18.80
C ASP A 16 -17.36 3.02 -18.06
N LEU A 17 -16.11 3.38 -17.74
CA LEU A 17 -15.75 4.65 -17.12
C LEU A 17 -15.58 5.80 -18.13
N ARG A 18 -15.93 5.60 -19.38
CA ARG A 18 -15.86 6.63 -20.43
C ARG A 18 -16.86 7.76 -20.19
N PHE A 19 -18.06 7.42 -19.70
CA PHE A 19 -19.19 8.35 -19.55
C PHE A 19 -19.38 9.21 -20.82
N ASP A 20 -19.25 10.53 -20.70
CA ASP A 20 -19.36 11.54 -21.76
C ASP A 20 -18.06 11.78 -22.55
N LEU A 21 -16.98 11.07 -22.24
CA LEU A 21 -15.67 11.27 -22.90
C LEU A 21 -15.63 10.64 -24.30
N ALA A 22 -14.90 11.26 -25.21
CA ALA A 22 -14.62 10.70 -26.55
C ALA A 22 -13.84 9.38 -26.47
N HIS A 23 -12.97 9.24 -25.46
CA HIS A 23 -12.14 8.06 -25.22
C HIS A 23 -12.21 7.62 -23.76
N PRO A 24 -11.97 6.32 -23.46
CA PRO A 24 -11.84 5.87 -22.08
C PRO A 24 -10.78 6.63 -21.31
N PRO A 25 -10.94 6.79 -19.98
CA PRO A 25 -9.92 7.43 -19.16
C PRO A 25 -8.61 6.63 -19.14
N MET A 26 -7.52 7.33 -18.91
CA MET A 26 -6.16 6.78 -18.98
C MET A 26 -5.57 6.62 -17.57
N THR A 27 -4.84 5.53 -17.34
CA THR A 27 -4.10 5.32 -16.10
C THR A 27 -2.87 6.24 -16.04
N VAL A 28 -2.61 6.85 -14.89
CA VAL A 28 -1.42 7.68 -14.61
C VAL A 28 -0.44 7.01 -13.67
N HIS A 29 -0.91 6.06 -12.89
CA HIS A 29 -0.12 5.19 -12.01
C HIS A 29 -0.74 3.80 -11.92
N ARG A 30 -0.16 2.95 -11.09
CA ARG A 30 -0.65 1.59 -10.89
C ARG A 30 -0.71 1.26 -9.40
N LEU A 31 -1.62 0.36 -9.04
CA LEU A 31 -1.59 -0.41 -7.80
C LEU A 31 -1.06 -1.82 -8.11
N ASP A 32 -0.49 -2.49 -7.12
CA ASP A 32 -0.20 -3.92 -7.22
C ASP A 32 -1.52 -4.72 -7.29
N ARG A 33 -1.48 -5.93 -7.83
CA ARG A 33 -2.69 -6.71 -8.14
C ARG A 33 -3.67 -6.84 -6.96
N ASP A 34 -3.12 -7.10 -5.78
CA ASP A 34 -3.91 -7.40 -4.59
C ASP A 34 -4.05 -6.18 -3.65
N THR A 35 -3.57 -5.00 -4.07
CA THR A 35 -3.71 -3.73 -3.34
C THR A 35 -5.03 -3.07 -3.71
N THR A 36 -5.81 -2.70 -2.71
CA THR A 36 -7.09 -1.98 -2.86
C THR A 36 -6.91 -0.46 -2.73
N GLY A 37 -7.98 0.31 -2.96
CA GLY A 37 -8.03 1.75 -2.67
C GLY A 37 -7.90 2.67 -3.88
N CYS A 38 -7.44 3.89 -3.64
CA CYS A 38 -7.42 4.99 -4.61
C CYS A 38 -6.56 4.69 -5.84
N LEU A 39 -7.17 4.81 -7.03
CA LEU A 39 -6.50 4.79 -8.32
C LEU A 39 -6.90 6.04 -9.11
N ILE A 40 -5.90 6.83 -9.55
CA ILE A 40 -6.14 8.04 -10.35
C ILE A 40 -6.21 7.67 -11.82
N LEU A 41 -7.27 8.13 -12.48
CA LEU A 41 -7.47 8.05 -13.92
C LEU A 41 -7.57 9.46 -14.51
N ALA A 42 -6.87 9.73 -15.59
CA ALA A 42 -6.93 10.99 -16.29
C ALA A 42 -7.99 10.95 -17.39
N ARG A 43 -8.85 11.97 -17.48
CA ARG A 43 -9.89 12.10 -18.51
C ARG A 43 -9.36 12.66 -19.82
N THR A 44 -8.25 13.41 -19.78
CA THR A 44 -7.61 14.02 -20.96
C THR A 44 -6.13 13.65 -21.03
N ARG A 45 -5.55 13.74 -22.24
CA ARG A 45 -4.11 13.50 -22.43
C ARG A 45 -3.25 14.55 -21.72
N GLU A 46 -3.74 15.77 -21.61
CA GLU A 46 -3.07 16.84 -20.89
C GLU A 46 -2.99 16.52 -19.38
N ALA A 47 -4.14 16.20 -18.77
CA ALA A 47 -4.19 15.76 -17.38
C ALA A 47 -3.31 14.51 -17.13
N GLN A 48 -3.25 13.58 -18.07
CA GLN A 48 -2.38 12.40 -17.96
C GLN A 48 -0.91 12.81 -17.91
N ARG A 49 -0.46 13.72 -18.78
CA ARG A 49 0.94 14.18 -18.82
C ARG A 49 1.30 14.94 -17.54
N THR A 50 0.44 15.86 -17.11
CA THR A 50 0.65 16.65 -15.88
C THR A 50 0.75 15.74 -14.65
N LEU A 51 -0.22 14.85 -14.44
CA LEU A 51 -0.22 13.93 -13.32
C LEU A 51 0.97 12.96 -13.37
N ALA A 52 1.34 12.45 -14.55
CA ALA A 52 2.53 11.61 -14.70
C ALA A 52 3.82 12.37 -14.34
N GLY A 53 3.89 13.67 -14.64
CA GLY A 53 4.97 14.57 -14.20
C GLY A 53 5.06 14.61 -12.66
N TYR A 54 3.96 14.83 -11.98
CA TYR A 54 3.91 14.88 -10.51
C TYR A 54 4.45 13.60 -9.84
N PHE A 55 4.14 12.42 -10.41
CA PHE A 55 4.71 11.16 -9.93
C PHE A 55 6.22 11.05 -10.18
N GLN A 56 6.73 11.64 -11.26
CA GLN A 56 8.16 11.62 -11.60
C GLN A 56 8.96 12.59 -10.74
N ASP A 57 8.46 13.79 -10.50
CA ASP A 57 9.12 14.82 -9.73
C ASP A 57 9.30 14.38 -8.28
N ARG A 58 8.27 13.85 -7.64
CA ARG A 58 8.41 13.26 -6.30
C ARG A 58 9.53 12.20 -6.23
N ALA A 59 9.67 11.37 -7.25
CA ALA A 59 10.74 10.39 -7.32
C ALA A 59 12.12 10.99 -7.54
N ARG A 60 12.24 12.21 -8.10
CA ARG A 60 13.49 12.95 -8.25
C ARG A 60 13.91 13.60 -6.93
N PHE A 61 13.00 14.26 -6.21
CA PHE A 61 13.28 14.86 -4.90
C PHE A 61 13.71 13.81 -3.87
N ALA A 62 13.14 12.62 -3.90
CA ALA A 62 13.54 11.51 -3.03
C ALA A 62 14.97 10.99 -3.31
N ARG A 63 15.62 11.39 -4.42
CA ARG A 63 16.92 10.85 -4.83
C ARG A 63 18.14 11.68 -4.43
N GLY A 64 17.97 12.87 -3.93
CA GLY A 64 19.18 13.64 -3.73
C GLY A 64 19.02 15.13 -3.39
N GLY A 65 17.94 15.49 -2.81
CA GLY A 65 17.73 16.87 -2.46
C GLY A 65 18.05 17.24 -1.02
N SER A 66 19.11 16.74 -0.42
CA SER A 66 19.76 17.57 0.60
C SER A 66 20.61 18.59 -0.17
N ASP A 67 20.07 19.79 -0.36
CA ASP A 67 20.91 20.94 -0.69
C ASP A 67 21.94 21.04 0.44
N PRO A 68 23.24 20.82 0.15
CA PRO A 68 24.28 20.88 1.20
C PRO A 68 24.36 22.27 1.83
N SER A 69 23.78 23.30 1.21
CA SER A 69 23.76 24.67 1.71
C SER A 69 22.60 24.98 2.68
N ASN A 70 21.64 24.06 2.85
CA ASN A 70 20.51 24.25 3.79
C ASN A 70 20.10 22.95 4.53
N PRO A 71 20.85 22.54 5.57
CA PRO A 71 20.57 21.32 6.31
C PRO A 71 19.31 21.38 7.18
N THR A 72 18.66 22.53 7.34
CA THR A 72 17.49 22.71 8.20
C THR A 72 16.16 22.35 7.54
N ASN A 73 16.10 22.17 6.22
CA ASN A 73 14.85 21.95 5.47
C ASN A 73 14.61 20.49 5.06
N ALA A 74 15.21 19.53 5.73
CA ALA A 74 14.97 18.10 5.46
C ALA A 74 13.56 17.60 5.81
N ARG A 75 12.67 18.47 6.30
CA ARG A 75 11.30 18.09 6.72
C ARG A 75 10.18 18.92 6.11
N GLU A 76 10.48 20.05 5.50
CA GLU A 76 9.50 20.79 4.71
C GLU A 76 9.59 20.27 3.28
N GLU A 77 8.75 19.28 2.93
CA GLU A 77 8.45 19.05 1.53
C GLU A 77 7.99 20.40 0.99
N PRO A 78 8.60 20.91 -0.11
CA PRO A 78 8.04 22.10 -0.71
C PRO A 78 6.58 21.78 -0.98
N GLU A 79 5.67 22.61 -0.50
CA GLU A 79 4.28 22.70 -0.98
C GLU A 79 4.29 23.08 -2.46
N SER A 80 5.21 22.51 -3.22
CA SER A 80 5.33 22.72 -4.66
C SER A 80 4.06 22.18 -5.26
N LEU A 81 3.23 23.08 -5.75
CA LEU A 81 2.11 22.83 -6.64
C LEU A 81 2.50 21.73 -7.63
N GLY A 82 2.18 20.49 -7.35
CA GLY A 82 2.42 19.43 -8.31
C GLY A 82 2.84 18.06 -7.76
N ALA A 83 3.14 17.89 -6.48
CA ALA A 83 3.47 16.56 -5.96
C ALA A 83 2.22 15.73 -5.67
N VAL A 84 2.19 14.47 -6.11
CA VAL A 84 1.15 13.52 -5.68
C VAL A 84 1.57 12.90 -4.35
N ARG A 85 0.83 13.17 -3.28
CA ARG A 85 0.97 12.51 -1.99
C ARG A 85 0.07 11.28 -1.92
N ARG A 86 0.59 10.14 -1.49
CA ARG A 86 -0.15 8.88 -1.37
C ARG A 86 0.11 8.28 0.00
N VAL A 87 -0.94 8.02 0.73
CA VAL A 87 -0.87 7.31 2.01
C VAL A 87 -1.54 5.95 1.86
N TYR A 88 -0.82 4.92 2.25
CA TYR A 88 -1.33 3.55 2.28
C TYR A 88 -1.50 3.11 3.73
N TRP A 89 -2.55 2.39 4.00
CA TRP A 89 -2.68 1.69 5.27
C TRP A 89 -2.32 0.22 5.09
N ALA A 90 -1.57 -0.31 6.04
CA ALA A 90 -1.14 -1.71 6.05
C ALA A 90 -1.30 -2.32 7.43
N LEU A 91 -2.02 -3.43 7.51
CA LEU A 91 -2.01 -4.28 8.69
C LEU A 91 -0.76 -5.17 8.62
N VAL A 92 0.08 -5.11 9.63
CA VAL A 92 1.38 -5.80 9.67
C VAL A 92 1.55 -6.66 10.92
N SER A 93 2.43 -7.65 10.81
CA SER A 93 2.98 -8.40 11.93
C SER A 93 4.32 -7.77 12.32
N ALA A 94 4.33 -6.93 13.34
CA ALA A 94 5.48 -6.13 13.76
C ALA A 94 6.12 -6.67 15.04
N THR A 95 7.35 -6.27 15.31
CA THR A 95 7.96 -6.42 16.65
C THR A 95 7.29 -5.44 17.62
N SER A 96 7.21 -5.79 18.88
CA SER A 96 6.69 -4.88 19.93
C SER A 96 7.54 -3.61 20.08
N THR A 97 8.80 -3.67 19.67
CA THR A 97 9.80 -2.58 19.73
C THR A 97 9.82 -1.68 18.49
N LEU A 98 8.99 -1.93 17.49
CA LEU A 98 8.91 -1.09 16.29
C LEU A 98 8.69 0.38 16.69
N ALA A 99 9.55 1.29 16.23
CA ALA A 99 9.40 2.72 16.49
C ALA A 99 8.04 3.24 15.95
N SER A 100 7.45 4.23 16.63
CA SER A 100 6.12 4.77 16.26
C SER A 100 6.12 5.46 14.89
N ARG A 101 7.27 5.95 14.41
CA ARG A 101 7.46 6.54 13.08
C ARG A 101 8.91 6.42 12.63
N GLY A 102 9.14 6.47 11.34
CA GLY A 102 10.47 6.47 10.76
C GLY A 102 10.49 6.51 9.25
N THR A 103 11.68 6.49 8.67
CA THR A 103 11.90 6.40 7.22
C THR A 103 12.68 5.13 6.90
N ILE A 104 12.19 4.39 5.94
CA ILE A 104 12.89 3.25 5.34
C ILE A 104 13.58 3.77 4.07
N ASP A 105 14.90 3.84 4.09
CA ASP A 105 15.72 4.16 2.91
C ASP A 105 16.50 2.91 2.51
N ALA A 106 15.94 2.15 1.59
CA ALA A 106 16.50 0.86 1.18
C ALA A 106 16.30 0.63 -0.32
N PRO A 107 17.35 0.63 -1.12
CA PRO A 107 17.27 0.50 -2.57
C PRO A 107 16.76 -0.89 -2.98
N LEU A 108 16.01 -0.93 -4.09
CA LEU A 108 15.34 -2.12 -4.57
C LEU A 108 15.86 -2.56 -5.94
N VAL A 109 16.09 -3.87 -6.10
CA VAL A 109 16.40 -4.50 -7.38
C VAL A 109 15.19 -5.29 -7.87
N THR A 110 14.79 -5.07 -9.12
CA THR A 110 13.77 -5.89 -9.78
C THR A 110 14.44 -7.02 -10.56
N THR A 111 14.11 -8.25 -10.24
CA THR A 111 14.57 -9.46 -10.91
C THR A 111 13.39 -10.20 -11.57
N HIS A 112 13.66 -11.25 -12.34
CA HIS A 112 12.62 -12.14 -12.87
C HIS A 112 11.80 -12.81 -11.75
N ALA A 113 12.45 -13.16 -10.63
CA ALA A 113 11.79 -13.78 -9.46
C ALA A 113 10.98 -12.79 -8.61
N GLY A 114 11.20 -11.48 -8.77
CA GLY A 114 10.51 -10.46 -7.98
C GLY A 114 11.36 -9.24 -7.67
N VAL A 115 11.07 -8.59 -6.54
CA VAL A 115 11.82 -7.43 -6.05
C VAL A 115 12.57 -7.83 -4.78
N THR A 116 13.81 -7.39 -4.63
CA THR A 116 14.66 -7.70 -3.48
C THR A 116 15.43 -6.47 -3.00
N LEU A 117 15.97 -6.54 -1.79
CA LEU A 117 16.83 -5.54 -1.13
C LEU A 117 18.32 -5.71 -1.45
N LYS A 118 18.70 -6.55 -2.39
CA LYS A 118 20.12 -6.81 -2.66
C LYS A 118 20.81 -5.53 -3.14
N PRO A 119 21.83 -5.03 -2.42
CA PRO A 119 22.68 -3.96 -2.94
C PRO A 119 23.46 -4.45 -4.15
N GLY A 120 23.69 -3.61 -5.15
CA GLY A 120 24.47 -3.95 -6.33
C GLY A 120 24.01 -3.26 -7.60
N ALA A 121 24.56 -3.68 -8.72
CA ALA A 121 24.25 -3.13 -10.03
C ALA A 121 22.74 -3.28 -10.34
N GLY A 122 22.11 -2.17 -10.73
CA GLY A 122 20.68 -2.11 -11.03
C GLY A 122 19.77 -1.83 -9.82
N ALA A 123 20.31 -1.64 -8.62
CA ALA A 123 19.55 -1.18 -7.47
C ALA A 123 19.06 0.25 -7.70
N LYS A 124 17.76 0.48 -7.46
CA LYS A 124 17.14 1.81 -7.62
C LYS A 124 16.79 2.37 -6.25
N PRO A 125 17.13 3.63 -5.96
CA PRO A 125 16.75 4.29 -4.70
C PRO A 125 15.27 4.11 -4.44
N ALA A 126 14.93 3.77 -3.19
CA ALA A 126 13.56 3.62 -2.74
C ALA A 126 13.46 4.06 -1.28
N ALA A 127 12.54 5.00 -1.00
CA ALA A 127 12.29 5.51 0.33
C ALA A 127 10.81 5.49 0.66
N THR A 128 10.48 5.14 1.91
CA THR A 128 9.12 5.07 2.45
C THR A 128 9.11 5.60 3.86
N ASP A 129 8.28 6.60 4.14
CA ASP A 129 7.99 6.99 5.51
C ASP A 129 6.89 6.09 6.08
N TYR A 130 6.95 5.84 7.37
CA TYR A 130 5.92 5.11 8.07
C TYR A 130 5.57 5.74 9.41
N GLU A 131 4.34 5.54 9.81
CA GLU A 131 3.82 5.88 11.12
C GLU A 131 2.91 4.76 11.62
N VAL A 132 3.02 4.42 12.90
CA VAL A 132 2.15 3.45 13.56
C VAL A 132 0.88 4.17 13.99
N ILE A 133 -0.25 3.85 13.34
CA ILE A 133 -1.57 4.37 13.67
C ILE A 133 -2.06 3.71 14.96
N SER A 134 -1.98 2.38 15.02
CA SER A 134 -2.47 1.61 16.16
C SER A 134 -1.68 0.32 16.33
N ARG A 135 -1.61 -0.18 17.57
CA ARG A 135 -1.04 -1.49 17.93
C ARG A 135 -2.06 -2.27 18.73
N ALA A 136 -2.12 -3.56 18.51
CA ALA A 136 -2.90 -4.45 19.37
C ALA A 136 -2.27 -4.54 20.76
N SER A 137 -3.10 -4.94 21.73
CA SER A 137 -2.62 -5.27 23.07
C SER A 137 -1.51 -6.34 23.00
N PRO A 138 -0.47 -6.24 23.87
CA PRO A 138 0.55 -7.27 24.00
C PRO A 138 0.01 -8.68 24.24
N GLU A 139 -1.19 -8.80 24.80
CA GLU A 139 -1.89 -10.09 25.00
C GLU A 139 -2.22 -10.81 23.70
N ILE A 140 -2.34 -10.06 22.60
CA ILE A 140 -2.57 -10.60 21.24
C ILE A 140 -1.22 -10.90 20.55
N SER A 141 -0.11 -10.92 21.27
CA SER A 141 1.20 -11.22 20.70
C SER A 141 1.31 -12.70 20.29
N THR A 142 2.10 -12.95 19.24
CA THR A 142 2.49 -14.30 18.87
C THR A 142 3.50 -14.87 19.87
N ALA A 143 3.70 -16.20 19.88
CA ALA A 143 4.76 -16.85 20.65
C ALA A 143 6.17 -16.30 20.31
N ALA A 144 6.34 -15.70 19.12
CA ALA A 144 7.58 -15.03 18.70
C ALA A 144 7.63 -13.53 19.09
N GLY A 145 6.74 -13.04 19.96
CA GLY A 145 6.70 -11.65 20.39
C GLY A 145 6.26 -10.66 19.31
N ARG A 146 5.57 -11.13 18.26
CA ARG A 146 5.02 -10.27 17.22
C ARG A 146 3.63 -9.77 17.62
N VAL A 147 3.36 -8.51 17.32
CA VAL A 147 2.08 -7.86 17.59
C VAL A 147 1.46 -7.32 16.30
N PRO A 148 0.14 -7.39 16.15
CA PRO A 148 -0.55 -6.70 15.07
C PRO A 148 -0.36 -5.19 15.20
N ALA A 149 -0.10 -4.53 14.09
CA ALA A 149 -0.09 -3.07 14.03
C ALA A 149 -0.67 -2.58 12.72
N LEU A 150 -1.36 -1.45 12.77
CA LEU A 150 -1.82 -0.71 11.61
C LEU A 150 -0.84 0.41 11.34
N LEU A 151 -0.25 0.44 10.14
CA LEU A 151 0.70 1.45 9.71
C LEU A 151 0.11 2.36 8.64
N ALA A 152 0.40 3.65 8.73
CA ALA A 152 0.38 4.56 7.60
C ALA A 152 1.74 4.52 6.91
N LEU A 153 1.75 4.28 5.60
CA LEU A 153 2.94 4.19 4.76
C LEU A 153 2.87 5.26 3.68
N GLU A 154 3.88 6.11 3.59
CA GLU A 154 3.98 7.14 2.57
C GLU A 154 5.20 6.89 1.68
N PRO A 155 5.03 6.31 0.48
CA PRO A 155 6.15 6.08 -0.43
C PRO A 155 6.62 7.39 -1.08
N ARG A 156 7.85 7.78 -0.83
CA ARG A 156 8.52 8.92 -1.51
C ARG A 156 8.89 8.56 -2.94
N THR A 157 9.11 7.28 -3.22
CA THR A 157 9.38 6.71 -4.54
C THR A 157 8.27 5.72 -4.92
N GLY A 158 8.22 5.28 -6.18
CA GLY A 158 7.17 4.37 -6.69
C GLY A 158 7.75 3.11 -7.33
N ARG A 159 8.56 2.31 -6.61
CA ARG A 159 9.10 1.06 -7.15
C ARG A 159 8.07 -0.07 -7.07
N LYS A 160 8.19 -1.02 -7.99
CA LYS A 160 7.34 -2.23 -7.96
C LYS A 160 7.44 -2.91 -6.59
N HIS A 161 6.31 -3.25 -5.98
CA HIS A 161 6.19 -3.91 -4.67
C HIS A 161 6.95 -3.21 -3.52
N GLN A 162 7.26 -1.91 -3.63
CA GLN A 162 8.12 -1.21 -2.68
C GLN A 162 7.66 -1.37 -1.23
N LEU A 163 6.40 -1.03 -0.93
CA LEU A 163 5.85 -1.09 0.42
C LEU A 163 5.93 -2.50 1.00
N ARG A 164 5.63 -3.51 0.18
CA ARG A 164 5.64 -4.91 0.59
C ARG A 164 7.06 -5.38 0.97
N VAL A 165 8.06 -5.02 0.16
CA VAL A 165 9.47 -5.39 0.41
C VAL A 165 10.05 -4.58 1.56
N HIS A 166 9.72 -3.29 1.67
CA HIS A 166 10.17 -2.43 2.77
C HIS A 166 9.62 -2.90 4.13
N CYS A 167 8.34 -3.25 4.17
CA CYS A 167 7.75 -3.79 5.39
C CYS A 167 8.34 -5.15 5.79
N ALA A 168 8.47 -6.08 4.85
CA ALA A 168 8.94 -7.43 5.14
C ALA A 168 10.44 -7.53 5.44
N GLY A 169 11.24 -6.60 4.92
CA GLY A 169 12.71 -6.60 5.08
C GLY A 169 13.18 -5.60 6.12
N PRO A 170 13.49 -4.35 5.75
CA PRO A 170 14.12 -3.39 6.67
C PRO A 170 13.29 -3.08 7.90
N LEU A 171 11.96 -3.06 7.78
CA LEU A 171 11.08 -2.76 8.89
C LEU A 171 10.80 -3.97 9.78
N ASP A 172 11.08 -5.16 9.29
CA ASP A 172 10.74 -6.43 9.97
C ASP A 172 9.27 -6.45 10.46
N ALA A 173 8.37 -5.97 9.62
CA ALA A 173 6.94 -5.84 9.89
C ALA A 173 6.15 -6.27 8.64
N ALA A 174 6.15 -7.57 8.35
CA ALA A 174 5.51 -8.12 7.15
C ALA A 174 4.03 -7.81 7.09
N ILE A 175 3.54 -7.43 5.89
CA ILE A 175 2.12 -7.14 5.67
C ILE A 175 1.33 -8.44 5.73
N VAL A 176 0.23 -8.43 6.48
CA VAL A 176 -0.69 -9.57 6.60
C VAL A 176 -1.24 -9.95 5.22
N GLY A 177 -1.20 -11.23 4.90
CA GLY A 177 -1.62 -11.77 3.60
C GLY A 177 -0.61 -11.58 2.47
N ASP A 178 0.58 -11.02 2.74
CA ASP A 178 1.63 -10.95 1.73
C ASP A 178 2.33 -12.30 1.51
N TYR A 179 1.74 -13.11 0.65
CA TYR A 179 2.25 -14.44 0.29
C TYR A 179 3.65 -14.42 -0.35
N LYS A 180 4.09 -13.26 -0.87
CA LYS A 180 5.34 -13.18 -1.63
C LYS A 180 6.52 -12.76 -0.77
N TYR A 181 6.34 -11.83 0.16
CA TYR A 181 7.43 -11.23 0.92
C TYR A 181 7.36 -11.49 2.43
N GLY A 182 6.19 -11.74 2.98
CA GLY A 182 6.02 -11.88 4.43
C GLY A 182 5.69 -13.27 4.93
N TYR A 183 5.17 -14.12 4.06
CA TYR A 183 4.52 -15.35 4.52
C TYR A 183 5.40 -16.62 4.42
N ARG A 184 6.49 -16.57 3.64
CA ARG A 184 7.28 -17.78 3.34
C ARG A 184 8.32 -18.14 4.38
N ASP A 185 8.73 -17.22 5.22
CA ASP A 185 9.77 -17.47 6.22
C ASP A 185 9.18 -17.47 7.63
N VAL A 186 8.49 -18.55 7.93
CA VAL A 186 7.93 -18.80 9.27
C VAL A 186 9.00 -18.73 10.36
N SER A 187 10.27 -19.04 10.02
CA SER A 187 11.40 -18.99 10.94
C SER A 187 11.83 -17.56 11.26
N ARG A 188 11.71 -16.63 10.30
CA ARG A 188 12.11 -15.21 10.49
C ARG A 188 10.99 -14.31 10.99
N THR A 189 9.74 -14.58 10.58
CA THR A 189 8.59 -13.75 10.98
C THR A 189 7.83 -14.32 12.16
N GLY A 190 8.29 -15.44 12.74
CA GLY A 190 7.58 -16.15 13.79
C GLY A 190 6.24 -16.76 13.35
N GLY A 191 5.95 -16.67 12.04
CA GLY A 191 4.61 -16.97 11.52
C GLY A 191 3.55 -16.01 12.09
N ILE A 192 2.49 -15.77 11.37
CA ILE A 192 1.27 -15.33 12.04
C ILE A 192 0.88 -16.51 12.92
N ALA A 193 0.77 -16.33 14.25
CA ALA A 193 0.39 -17.40 15.16
C ALA A 193 -0.86 -18.10 14.64
N ASP A 194 -1.01 -19.37 14.91
CA ASP A 194 -2.17 -20.13 14.45
C ASP A 194 -3.50 -19.50 14.90
N ASP A 195 -3.47 -18.78 16.02
CA ASP A 195 -4.60 -18.00 16.53
C ASP A 195 -4.98 -16.83 15.61
N TRP A 196 -3.99 -16.09 15.07
CA TRP A 196 -4.26 -15.06 14.07
C TRP A 196 -4.74 -15.64 12.75
N ARG A 197 -4.17 -16.77 12.34
CA ARG A 197 -4.62 -17.48 11.13
C ARG A 197 -6.07 -17.90 11.23
N ARG A 198 -6.47 -18.38 12.40
CA ARG A 198 -7.86 -18.74 12.69
C ARG A 198 -8.75 -17.51 12.61
N LEU A 199 -8.40 -16.48 13.37
CA LEU A 199 -9.13 -15.23 13.41
C LEU A 199 -9.23 -14.57 12.01
N LEU A 200 -8.15 -14.51 11.25
CA LEU A 200 -8.17 -13.92 9.90
C LEU A 200 -8.94 -14.76 8.88
N ARG A 201 -9.03 -16.07 9.06
CA ARG A 201 -9.93 -16.93 8.25
C ARG A 201 -11.40 -16.67 8.58
N ASP A 202 -11.72 -16.53 9.84
CA ASP A 202 -13.08 -16.19 10.28
C ASP A 202 -13.49 -14.80 9.75
N VAL A 203 -12.58 -13.84 9.78
CA VAL A 203 -12.76 -12.50 9.17
C VAL A 203 -12.98 -12.62 7.65
N ASP A 204 -12.18 -13.41 6.93
CA ASP A 204 -12.34 -13.59 5.48
C ASP A 204 -13.68 -14.26 5.14
N GLU A 205 -14.10 -15.27 5.90
CA GLU A 205 -15.41 -15.91 5.71
C GLU A 205 -16.55 -14.92 5.99
N ARG A 206 -16.44 -14.11 7.03
CA ARG A 206 -17.40 -13.05 7.36
C ARG A 206 -17.48 -12.00 6.26
N THR A 207 -16.31 -11.59 5.72
CA THR A 207 -16.21 -10.67 4.58
C THR A 207 -16.94 -11.22 3.36
N ARG A 208 -16.71 -12.49 2.99
CA ARG A 208 -17.37 -13.12 1.85
C ARG A 208 -18.89 -13.17 2.01
N ARG A 209 -19.39 -13.41 3.21
CA ARG A 209 -20.83 -13.37 3.51
C ARG A 209 -21.40 -11.97 3.31
N LEU A 210 -20.73 -10.93 3.83
CA LEU A 210 -21.16 -9.55 3.70
C LEU A 210 -21.15 -9.05 2.25
N GLU A 211 -20.18 -9.50 1.45
CA GLU A 211 -20.06 -9.13 0.03
C GLU A 211 -20.94 -9.99 -0.89
N GLY A 212 -21.79 -10.88 -0.34
CA GLY A 212 -22.67 -11.77 -1.12
C GLY A 212 -21.92 -12.86 -1.89
N ARG A 213 -20.66 -13.15 -1.53
CA ARG A 213 -19.79 -14.15 -2.15
C ARG A 213 -19.79 -15.49 -1.40
N ALA A 214 -20.65 -15.67 -0.40
CA ALA A 214 -20.78 -16.91 0.33
C ALA A 214 -21.32 -18.01 -0.61
N GLY A 215 -20.58 -19.10 -0.72
CA GLY A 215 -20.96 -20.25 -1.56
C GLY A 215 -20.54 -20.19 -3.03
N SER A 216 -19.96 -19.09 -3.51
CA SER A 216 -19.27 -19.12 -4.80
C SER A 216 -17.96 -19.89 -4.62
N SER A 217 -17.86 -21.04 -5.27
CA SER A 217 -16.62 -21.80 -5.45
C SER A 217 -15.67 -21.09 -6.42
N ASP A 218 -15.81 -19.78 -6.57
CA ASP A 218 -14.86 -18.92 -7.27
C ASP A 218 -13.53 -18.88 -6.48
N SER A 219 -12.98 -20.09 -6.30
CA SER A 219 -11.56 -20.38 -6.13
C SER A 219 -10.70 -19.81 -7.27
N ALA A 220 -11.32 -19.14 -8.23
CA ALA A 220 -10.68 -18.46 -9.35
C ALA A 220 -10.07 -17.09 -8.98
N SER A 221 -10.34 -16.49 -7.82
CA SER A 221 -9.26 -15.72 -7.22
C SER A 221 -8.27 -16.77 -6.72
N GLU A 222 -7.36 -17.20 -7.56
CA GLU A 222 -6.09 -17.78 -7.15
C GLU A 222 -5.42 -16.77 -6.20
N VAL A 223 -5.91 -16.70 -4.97
CA VAL A 223 -5.16 -16.19 -3.83
C VAL A 223 -4.00 -17.18 -3.74
N ARG A 224 -2.90 -16.85 -4.41
CA ARG A 224 -1.66 -17.64 -4.39
C ARG A 224 -1.01 -17.54 -3.01
N GLY A 225 -1.76 -17.86 -1.98
CA GLY A 225 -1.35 -17.77 -0.60
C GLY A 225 -2.37 -18.46 0.30
N PRO A 226 -2.14 -18.52 1.59
CA PRO A 226 -2.92 -19.29 2.56
C PRO A 226 -4.30 -18.70 2.90
N GLY A 227 -5.02 -18.21 1.91
CA GLY A 227 -6.44 -17.86 2.09
C GLY A 227 -6.72 -16.49 2.74
N VAL A 228 -5.70 -15.70 3.05
CA VAL A 228 -5.87 -14.36 3.64
C VAL A 228 -5.56 -13.28 2.59
N PRO A 229 -6.46 -12.32 2.31
CA PRO A 229 -6.22 -11.22 1.40
C PRO A 229 -5.03 -10.36 1.83
N LEU A 230 -4.39 -9.67 0.88
CA LEU A 230 -3.33 -8.71 1.18
C LEU A 230 -3.92 -7.48 1.91
N HIS A 231 -3.50 -7.23 3.13
CA HIS A 231 -3.94 -6.10 3.94
C HIS A 231 -3.10 -4.85 3.65
N LEU A 232 -3.11 -4.41 2.38
CA LEU A 232 -2.49 -3.18 1.90
C LEU A 232 -3.52 -2.37 1.09
N HIS A 233 -3.77 -1.13 1.51
CA HIS A 233 -4.82 -0.29 0.98
C HIS A 233 -4.32 1.12 0.69
N ALA A 234 -4.48 1.62 -0.54
CA ALA A 234 -4.22 3.00 -0.92
C ALA A 234 -5.30 3.91 -0.32
N ARG A 235 -5.12 4.29 0.95
CA ARG A 235 -6.11 4.97 1.78
C ARG A 235 -6.42 6.37 1.31
N ARG A 236 -5.38 7.15 0.97
CA ARG A 236 -5.51 8.56 0.63
C ARG A 236 -4.58 8.96 -0.51
N VAL A 237 -5.08 9.83 -1.36
CA VAL A 237 -4.29 10.49 -2.40
C VAL A 237 -4.59 11.99 -2.39
N GLU A 238 -3.56 12.80 -2.52
CA GLU A 238 -3.64 14.26 -2.60
C GLU A 238 -2.77 14.75 -3.76
N PHE A 239 -3.27 15.69 -4.53
CA PHE A 239 -2.55 16.29 -5.67
C PHE A 239 -3.20 17.61 -6.08
N ALA A 240 -2.47 18.44 -6.85
CA ALA A 240 -3.05 19.61 -7.49
C ALA A 240 -3.85 19.18 -8.73
N HIS A 241 -5.08 19.66 -8.87
CA HIS A 241 -5.89 19.36 -10.04
C HIS A 241 -5.21 19.90 -11.32
N PRO A 242 -5.00 19.06 -12.34
CA PRO A 242 -4.12 19.41 -13.48
C PRO A 242 -4.55 20.61 -14.30
N SER A 243 -5.83 20.99 -14.25
CA SER A 243 -6.34 22.15 -15.00
C SER A 243 -6.58 23.37 -14.11
N SER A 244 -7.14 23.19 -12.89
CA SER A 244 -7.50 24.33 -12.02
C SER A 244 -6.42 24.67 -10.99
N GLY A 245 -5.44 23.79 -10.77
CA GLY A 245 -4.43 23.93 -9.71
C GLY A 245 -4.99 23.71 -8.28
N GLY A 246 -6.30 23.60 -8.13
CA GLY A 246 -6.93 23.39 -6.80
C GLY A 246 -6.52 22.06 -6.17
N ARG A 247 -6.39 22.02 -4.84
CA ARG A 247 -6.04 20.80 -4.11
C ARG A 247 -7.17 19.78 -4.19
N VAL A 248 -6.84 18.57 -4.64
CA VAL A 248 -7.73 17.41 -4.63
C VAL A 248 -7.24 16.44 -3.56
N ARG A 249 -8.13 16.09 -2.63
CA ARG A 249 -7.91 15.05 -1.62
C ARG A 249 -9.01 14.01 -1.73
N VAL A 250 -8.63 12.75 -1.87
CA VAL A 250 -9.56 11.61 -1.94
C VAL A 250 -9.13 10.58 -0.90
N VAL A 251 -10.11 10.14 -0.11
CA VAL A 251 -9.93 9.10 0.91
C VAL A 251 -10.82 7.91 0.52
N ALA A 252 -10.23 6.74 0.31
CA ALA A 252 -10.97 5.51 0.06
C ALA A 252 -11.38 4.85 1.39
N PRO A 253 -12.63 4.40 1.56
CA PRO A 253 -13.02 3.63 2.74
C PRO A 253 -12.21 2.33 2.82
N LEU A 254 -11.96 1.84 4.04
CA LEU A 254 -11.29 0.55 4.21
C LEU A 254 -12.16 -0.57 3.63
N PRO A 255 -11.56 -1.54 2.94
CA PRO A 255 -12.29 -2.72 2.50
C PRO A 255 -12.68 -3.59 3.70
N SER A 256 -13.79 -4.33 3.58
CA SER A 256 -14.40 -5.11 4.66
C SER A 256 -13.41 -6.04 5.37
N HIS A 257 -12.52 -6.71 4.62
CA HIS A 257 -11.52 -7.62 5.21
C HIS A 257 -10.51 -6.90 6.11
N MET A 258 -10.16 -5.63 5.80
CA MET A 258 -9.24 -4.84 6.65
C MET A 258 -9.95 -4.27 7.87
N SER A 259 -11.15 -3.70 7.71
CA SER A 259 -11.90 -3.14 8.85
C SER A 259 -12.25 -4.20 9.87
N LEU A 260 -12.77 -5.36 9.42
CA LEU A 260 -13.07 -6.49 10.30
C LEU A 260 -11.83 -7.09 10.98
N ALA A 261 -10.68 -7.15 10.28
CA ALA A 261 -9.44 -7.61 10.88
C ALA A 261 -8.94 -6.64 11.96
N CYS A 262 -8.99 -5.34 11.71
CA CYS A 262 -8.62 -4.33 12.71
C CYS A 262 -9.55 -4.40 13.94
N GLU A 263 -10.86 -4.49 13.74
CA GLU A 263 -11.84 -4.66 14.81
C GLU A 263 -11.53 -5.91 15.66
N ALA A 264 -11.35 -7.06 15.01
CA ALA A 264 -11.07 -8.33 15.68
C ALA A 264 -9.74 -8.35 16.44
N LEU A 265 -8.77 -7.53 16.03
CA LEU A 265 -7.45 -7.37 16.65
C LEU A 265 -7.41 -6.19 17.65
N GLY A 266 -8.54 -5.52 17.90
CA GLY A 266 -8.61 -4.37 18.82
C GLY A 266 -7.81 -3.16 18.36
N LEU A 267 -7.61 -2.98 17.04
CA LEU A 267 -6.88 -1.85 16.49
C LEU A 267 -7.81 -0.67 16.26
N ALA A 268 -7.46 0.48 16.82
CA ALA A 268 -8.16 1.73 16.56
C ALA A 268 -7.93 2.18 15.10
N LEU A 269 -8.98 2.72 14.48
CA LEU A 269 -8.97 3.23 13.11
C LEU A 269 -8.93 4.78 13.04
N ASP A 270 -8.68 5.45 14.19
CA ASP A 270 -8.73 6.89 14.35
C ASP A 270 -7.51 7.64 13.78
N GLY A 271 -6.80 7.01 12.85
CA GLY A 271 -5.67 7.61 12.15
C GLY A 271 -6.12 8.65 11.14
N ASP A 272 -5.89 9.91 11.45
CA ASP A 272 -5.82 11.11 10.60
C ASP A 272 -6.70 11.13 9.32
N ASP A 273 -8.00 11.01 9.50
CA ASP A 273 -8.97 11.48 8.50
C ASP A 273 -9.09 13.02 8.58
N GLY A 274 -8.05 13.68 9.12
CA GLY A 274 -7.89 15.10 9.39
C GLY A 274 -8.98 15.96 8.76
N GLY A 275 -9.73 16.61 9.62
CA GLY A 275 -11.00 17.28 9.37
C GLY A 275 -11.15 18.00 8.04
N ALA A 276 -12.39 18.13 7.68
CA ALA A 276 -12.92 18.85 6.53
C ALA A 276 -12.27 20.21 6.29
#